data_e55a76dd2f09733cb2912b33b5291522
#
_entry.id   e55a76dd2f09733cb2912b33b5291522
#
_cell.length_a   1.000
_cell.length_b   1.000
_cell.length_c   1.000
_cell.angle_alpha   90.00
_cell.angle_beta   90.00
_cell.angle_gamma   90.00
#
_symmetry.space_group_name_H-M   'P 1'
#
loop_
_entity.id
_entity.type
_entity.pdbx_description
1 polymer ?
#
loop_
_entity_poly.entity_id
_entity_poly.type
_entity_poly.pdbx_seq_one_letter_code
_entity_poly.pdbx_strand_id
1 'polypeptide(L)'
;MTTGVVPEMQAPRVTLRARRDPALAALARIGLRMLPGVVFLLFWQWASGRLVRAAYVSRPTEVAARLIELFASGSIWPNLTVTAEELLIGYTLGAGCGVVCGYVLGRQPRVARIVEPYLMAFYGIPKIALAPLLVIWFGIGLWSKVVLAATLVFFLMFYSVFAAVRSVDRELVNLALVMGAREGQLGRHVYLPAAMPAIMLGLRMAIPYAVIGVIAGEFVSSLHGLGLYISYASSTYDPAGVFAGIAILLLIVLVANAVAARIEHRVLRWRPESQSTRTGSP
;
A
#
# COMPACT_ATOMS: atom_id res chain seq x y z
N MET A 1 21.77 -78.08 -5.92
CA MET A 1 21.12 -77.36 -7.02
C MET A 1 20.64 -76.00 -6.47
N THR A 2 21.46 -75.00 -6.64
CA THR A 2 21.18 -73.63 -6.22
C THR A 2 21.02 -72.77 -7.46
N THR A 3 19.76 -72.41 -7.78
CA THR A 3 19.44 -71.53 -8.90
C THR A 3 19.74 -70.07 -8.50
N GLY A 4 20.78 -69.50 -9.10
CA GLY A 4 21.11 -68.09 -8.94
C GLY A 4 20.12 -67.24 -9.69
N VAL A 5 19.48 -66.37 -8.93
CA VAL A 5 18.62 -65.27 -9.47
C VAL A 5 19.55 -64.13 -9.89
N VAL A 6 19.57 -63.83 -11.18
CA VAL A 6 20.30 -62.70 -11.77
C VAL A 6 19.43 -61.45 -11.51
N PRO A 7 19.94 -60.40 -10.88
CA PRO A 7 19.17 -59.16 -10.71
C PRO A 7 19.03 -58.42 -12.05
N GLU A 8 17.79 -58.20 -12.45
CA GLU A 8 17.39 -57.42 -13.61
C GLU A 8 17.83 -55.94 -13.45
N MET A 9 18.79 -55.56 -14.28
CA MET A 9 19.41 -54.22 -14.29
C MET A 9 18.41 -53.26 -14.96
N GLN A 10 17.63 -52.53 -14.14
CA GLN A 10 16.73 -51.48 -14.64
C GLN A 10 17.55 -50.34 -15.26
N ALA A 11 17.43 -50.17 -16.57
CA ALA A 11 18.04 -49.06 -17.30
C ALA A 11 17.50 -47.68 -16.77
N PRO A 12 18.38 -46.70 -16.60
CA PRO A 12 17.94 -45.36 -16.13
C PRO A 12 17.04 -44.74 -17.17
N ARG A 13 15.80 -44.45 -16.78
CA ARG A 13 14.87 -43.65 -17.59
C ARG A 13 15.44 -42.24 -17.69
N VAL A 14 16.09 -41.91 -18.78
CA VAL A 14 16.49 -40.55 -19.14
C VAL A 14 15.23 -39.79 -19.48
N THR A 15 14.68 -39.09 -18.49
CA THR A 15 13.63 -38.10 -18.72
C THR A 15 14.29 -36.90 -19.40
N LEU A 16 14.11 -36.77 -20.71
CA LEU A 16 14.46 -35.58 -21.48
C LEU A 16 13.59 -34.43 -20.96
N ARG A 17 14.04 -33.75 -19.90
CA ARG A 17 13.50 -32.44 -19.50
C ARG A 17 13.86 -31.48 -20.62
N ALA A 18 12.88 -31.21 -21.48
CA ALA A 18 12.99 -30.15 -22.47
C ALA A 18 13.45 -28.84 -21.75
N ARG A 19 14.66 -28.41 -22.07
CA ARG A 19 15.25 -27.14 -21.57
C ARG A 19 14.42 -26.03 -22.13
N ARG A 20 13.34 -25.65 -21.41
CA ARG A 20 12.55 -24.45 -21.74
C ARG A 20 13.48 -23.25 -21.55
N ASP A 21 13.71 -22.50 -22.61
CA ASP A 21 14.53 -21.30 -22.57
C ASP A 21 14.05 -20.38 -21.43
N PRO A 22 14.96 -19.95 -20.52
CA PRO A 22 14.59 -19.16 -19.35
C PRO A 22 13.93 -17.83 -19.75
N ALA A 23 14.25 -17.30 -20.93
CA ALA A 23 13.63 -16.10 -21.50
C ALA A 23 12.16 -16.32 -21.89
N LEU A 24 11.85 -17.44 -22.58
CA LEU A 24 10.48 -17.81 -22.93
C LEU A 24 9.62 -18.08 -21.69
N ALA A 25 10.18 -18.71 -20.67
CA ALA A 25 9.49 -18.94 -19.40
C ALA A 25 9.27 -17.62 -18.60
N ALA A 26 10.15 -16.63 -18.74
CA ALA A 26 9.97 -15.32 -18.15
C ALA A 26 8.89 -14.51 -18.88
N LEU A 27 8.90 -14.50 -20.21
CA LEU A 27 7.87 -13.87 -21.04
C LEU A 27 6.49 -14.49 -20.81
N ALA A 28 6.39 -15.82 -20.75
CA ALA A 28 5.13 -16.51 -20.45
C ALA A 28 4.59 -16.13 -19.06
N ARG A 29 5.45 -16.01 -18.05
CA ARG A 29 5.06 -15.57 -16.70
C ARG A 29 4.59 -14.13 -16.68
N ILE A 30 5.22 -13.22 -17.42
CA ILE A 30 4.79 -11.82 -17.53
C ILE A 30 3.45 -11.76 -18.27
N GLY A 31 3.30 -12.47 -19.40
CA GLY A 31 2.06 -12.54 -20.17
C GLY A 31 0.90 -13.08 -19.32
N LEU A 32 1.13 -14.15 -18.54
CA LEU A 32 0.11 -14.73 -17.67
C LEU A 32 -0.29 -13.77 -16.53
N ARG A 33 0.63 -12.94 -16.03
CA ARG A 33 0.33 -11.92 -15.01
C ARG A 33 -0.45 -10.74 -15.57
N MET A 34 -0.22 -10.37 -16.84
CA MET A 34 -0.93 -9.27 -17.51
C MET A 34 -2.30 -9.70 -18.05
N LEU A 35 -2.50 -10.99 -18.29
CA LEU A 35 -3.71 -11.54 -18.90
C LEU A 35 -5.01 -11.08 -18.19
N PRO A 36 -5.15 -11.14 -16.85
CA PRO A 36 -6.38 -10.72 -16.19
C PRO A 36 -6.70 -9.25 -16.44
N GLY A 37 -5.67 -8.37 -16.42
CA GLY A 37 -5.84 -6.94 -16.68
C GLY A 37 -6.27 -6.66 -18.11
N VAL A 38 -5.65 -7.34 -19.10
CA VAL A 38 -6.02 -7.21 -20.50
C VAL A 38 -7.45 -7.72 -20.74
N VAL A 39 -7.79 -8.88 -20.19
CA VAL A 39 -9.14 -9.45 -20.29
C VAL A 39 -10.18 -8.49 -19.68
N PHE A 40 -9.88 -7.89 -18.51
CA PHE A 40 -10.75 -6.90 -17.90
C PHE A 40 -10.95 -5.67 -18.79
N LEU A 41 -9.89 -5.10 -19.35
CA LEU A 41 -9.97 -3.94 -20.23
C LEU A 41 -10.73 -4.23 -21.52
N LEU A 42 -10.53 -5.41 -22.13
CA LEU A 42 -11.28 -5.85 -23.31
C LEU A 42 -12.74 -6.07 -22.99
N PHE A 43 -13.03 -6.70 -21.85
CA PHE A 43 -14.41 -6.87 -21.38
C PHE A 43 -15.08 -5.52 -21.13
N TRP A 44 -14.41 -4.58 -20.46
CA TRP A 44 -14.94 -3.24 -20.23
C TRP A 44 -15.19 -2.51 -21.56
N GLN A 45 -14.24 -2.56 -22.49
CA GLN A 45 -14.39 -1.96 -23.84
C GLN A 45 -15.63 -2.53 -24.58
N TRP A 46 -15.84 -3.85 -24.48
CA TRP A 46 -16.95 -4.53 -25.12
C TRP A 46 -18.30 -4.25 -24.42
N ALA A 47 -18.32 -4.23 -23.09
CA ALA A 47 -19.52 -4.05 -22.28
C ALA A 47 -20.06 -2.62 -22.36
N SER A 48 -19.17 -1.63 -22.48
CA SER A 48 -19.55 -0.22 -22.60
C SER A 48 -20.27 0.04 -23.93
N GLY A 49 -21.48 0.55 -23.85
CA GLY A 49 -22.37 0.80 -24.98
C GLY A 49 -23.22 -0.40 -25.40
N ARG A 50 -22.98 -1.61 -24.87
CA ARG A 50 -23.80 -2.82 -25.13
C ARG A 50 -24.60 -3.26 -23.91
N LEU A 51 -23.95 -3.44 -22.77
CA LEU A 51 -24.60 -3.84 -21.52
C LEU A 51 -24.99 -2.62 -20.68
N VAL A 52 -24.15 -1.60 -20.67
CA VAL A 52 -24.37 -0.35 -19.94
C VAL A 52 -24.20 0.81 -20.92
N ARG A 53 -25.04 1.85 -20.80
CA ARG A 53 -24.90 3.05 -21.65
C ARG A 53 -23.51 3.66 -21.48
N ALA A 54 -22.83 3.95 -22.57
CA ALA A 54 -21.48 4.54 -22.58
C ALA A 54 -21.42 5.86 -21.81
N ALA A 55 -22.53 6.60 -21.75
CA ALA A 55 -22.69 7.81 -20.98
C ALA A 55 -22.46 7.65 -19.45
N TYR A 56 -22.52 6.43 -18.91
CA TYR A 56 -22.28 6.19 -17.47
C TYR A 56 -20.92 5.57 -17.18
N VAL A 57 -20.36 4.78 -18.10
CA VAL A 57 -19.19 3.94 -17.81
C VAL A 57 -17.97 4.31 -18.68
N SER A 58 -18.18 5.11 -19.76
CA SER A 58 -17.14 5.43 -20.74
C SER A 58 -16.47 4.17 -21.34
N ARG A 59 -15.43 4.35 -22.14
CA ARG A 59 -14.63 3.26 -22.73
C ARG A 59 -13.16 3.43 -22.37
N PRO A 60 -12.39 2.38 -22.19
CA PRO A 60 -10.94 2.47 -21.99
C PRO A 60 -10.23 3.34 -23.03
N THR A 61 -10.67 3.29 -24.30
CA THR A 61 -10.12 4.13 -25.37
C THR A 61 -10.42 5.63 -25.18
N GLU A 62 -11.61 5.98 -24.69
CA GLU A 62 -12.01 7.36 -24.40
C GLU A 62 -11.25 7.90 -23.16
N VAL A 63 -11.07 7.04 -22.15
CA VAL A 63 -10.26 7.35 -20.96
C VAL A 63 -8.80 7.61 -21.35
N ALA A 64 -8.23 6.76 -22.22
CA ALA A 64 -6.87 6.95 -22.72
C ALA A 64 -6.73 8.24 -23.51
N ALA A 65 -7.68 8.56 -24.39
CA ALA A 65 -7.69 9.82 -25.14
C ALA A 65 -7.77 11.03 -24.20
N ARG A 66 -8.62 10.95 -23.16
CA ARG A 66 -8.75 12.02 -22.15
C ARG A 66 -7.46 12.21 -21.36
N LEU A 67 -6.77 11.13 -20.99
CA LEU A 67 -5.47 11.20 -20.32
C LEU A 67 -4.45 11.93 -21.20
N ILE A 68 -4.36 11.55 -22.49
CA ILE A 68 -3.43 12.19 -23.44
C ILE A 68 -3.75 13.69 -23.54
N GLU A 69 -5.01 14.08 -23.69
CA GLU A 69 -5.45 15.46 -23.74
C GLU A 69 -5.03 16.25 -22.49
N LEU A 70 -5.29 15.70 -21.28
CA LEU A 70 -4.97 16.34 -20.02
C LEU A 70 -3.47 16.59 -19.83
N PHE A 71 -2.64 15.64 -20.23
CA PHE A 71 -1.19 15.80 -20.15
C PHE A 71 -0.63 16.69 -21.27
N ALA A 72 -1.15 16.58 -22.50
CA ALA A 72 -0.71 17.39 -23.63
C ALA A 72 -1.10 18.87 -23.48
N SER A 73 -2.31 19.17 -22.98
CA SER A 73 -2.76 20.53 -22.70
C SER A 73 -2.12 21.14 -21.44
N GLY A 74 -1.54 20.30 -20.60
CA GLY A 74 -0.97 20.74 -19.33
C GLY A 74 -2.00 21.07 -18.25
N SER A 75 -3.30 20.93 -18.50
CA SER A 75 -4.40 21.31 -17.59
C SER A 75 -4.44 20.50 -16.29
N ILE A 76 -3.85 19.31 -16.28
CA ILE A 76 -3.84 18.44 -15.11
C ILE A 76 -2.80 18.83 -14.05
N TRP A 77 -1.71 19.52 -14.46
CA TRP A 77 -0.57 19.76 -13.58
C TRP A 77 -0.90 20.54 -12.29
N PRO A 78 -1.71 21.61 -12.30
CA PRO A 78 -2.09 22.30 -11.07
C PRO A 78 -2.80 21.39 -10.07
N ASN A 79 -3.67 20.51 -10.56
CA ASN A 79 -4.40 19.56 -9.73
C ASN A 79 -3.47 18.44 -9.22
N LEU A 80 -2.62 17.91 -10.08
CA LEU A 80 -1.67 16.85 -9.73
C LEU A 80 -0.65 17.30 -8.67
N THR A 81 -0.10 18.50 -8.81
CA THR A 81 0.90 19.04 -7.87
C THR A 81 0.31 19.27 -6.49
N VAL A 82 -0.90 19.85 -6.41
CA VAL A 82 -1.58 20.08 -5.13
C VAL A 82 -1.89 18.77 -4.42
N THR A 83 -2.51 17.81 -5.11
CA THR A 83 -2.79 16.49 -4.52
C THR A 83 -1.51 15.77 -4.10
N ALA A 84 -0.43 15.84 -4.89
CA ALA A 84 0.84 15.22 -4.55
C ALA A 84 1.48 15.85 -3.30
N GLU A 85 1.42 17.18 -3.15
CA GLU A 85 1.89 17.90 -1.98
C GLU A 85 1.09 17.51 -0.73
N GLU A 86 -0.24 17.54 -0.81
CA GLU A 86 -1.14 17.15 0.29
C GLU A 86 -0.89 15.70 0.72
N LEU A 87 -0.72 14.78 -0.23
CA LEU A 87 -0.39 13.38 0.02
C LEU A 87 0.96 13.22 0.72
N LEU A 88 2.00 13.88 0.21
CA LEU A 88 3.35 13.75 0.75
C LEU A 88 3.42 14.25 2.20
N ILE A 89 2.85 15.43 2.46
CA ILE A 89 2.85 16.04 3.80
C ILE A 89 1.97 15.22 4.75
N GLY A 90 0.74 14.91 4.35
CA GLY A 90 -0.20 14.14 5.18
C GLY A 90 0.32 12.74 5.51
N TYR A 91 0.87 12.04 4.52
CA TYR A 91 1.48 10.72 4.71
C TYR A 91 2.70 10.78 5.65
N THR A 92 3.63 11.70 5.42
CA THR A 92 4.86 11.78 6.24
C THR A 92 4.57 12.17 7.68
N LEU A 93 3.68 13.13 7.92
CA LEU A 93 3.25 13.53 9.26
C LEU A 93 2.51 12.39 9.98
N GLY A 94 1.53 11.80 9.32
CA GLY A 94 0.75 10.70 9.90
C GLY A 94 1.62 9.48 10.20
N ALA A 95 2.46 9.07 9.26
CA ALA A 95 3.35 7.93 9.43
C ALA A 95 4.40 8.19 10.52
N GLY A 96 5.05 9.35 10.50
CA GLY A 96 6.06 9.72 11.50
C GLY A 96 5.48 9.72 12.91
N CYS A 97 4.38 10.44 13.14
CA CYS A 97 3.69 10.47 14.43
C CYS A 97 3.20 9.08 14.84
N GLY A 98 2.63 8.30 13.92
CA GLY A 98 2.14 6.95 14.18
C GLY A 98 3.25 5.99 14.61
N VAL A 99 4.41 6.02 13.93
CA VAL A 99 5.59 5.23 14.28
C VAL A 99 6.09 5.61 15.66
N VAL A 100 6.29 6.90 15.92
CA VAL A 100 6.84 7.39 17.20
C VAL A 100 5.90 7.02 18.36
N CYS A 101 4.62 7.37 18.25
CA CYS A 101 3.62 7.09 19.29
C CYS A 101 3.44 5.58 19.51
N GLY A 102 3.31 4.79 18.44
CA GLY A 102 3.17 3.34 18.52
C GLY A 102 4.39 2.68 19.17
N TYR A 103 5.59 3.12 18.81
CA TYR A 103 6.82 2.62 19.38
C TYR A 103 6.98 2.98 20.88
N VAL A 104 6.75 4.25 21.25
CA VAL A 104 6.88 4.71 22.63
C VAL A 104 5.85 4.02 23.53
N LEU A 105 4.57 4.01 23.12
CA LEU A 105 3.50 3.36 23.89
C LEU A 105 3.67 1.84 23.94
N GLY A 106 4.11 1.22 22.86
CA GLY A 106 4.33 -0.24 22.81
C GLY A 106 5.34 -0.72 23.84
N ARG A 107 6.34 0.11 24.17
CA ARG A 107 7.39 -0.17 25.18
C ARG A 107 6.93 0.11 26.62
N GLN A 108 5.81 0.80 26.83
CA GLN A 108 5.34 1.22 28.15
C GLN A 108 4.00 0.57 28.52
N PRO A 109 3.99 -0.69 28.98
CA PRO A 109 2.74 -1.44 29.21
C PRO A 109 1.78 -0.79 30.21
N ARG A 110 2.31 -0.02 31.19
CA ARG A 110 1.49 0.69 32.18
C ARG A 110 0.72 1.85 31.56
N VAL A 111 1.41 2.68 30.76
CA VAL A 111 0.79 3.81 30.07
C VAL A 111 -0.14 3.33 28.97
N ALA A 112 0.27 2.31 28.23
CA ALA A 112 -0.54 1.70 27.19
C ALA A 112 -1.91 1.25 27.70
N ARG A 113 -2.00 0.55 28.84
CA ARG A 113 -3.27 0.12 29.44
C ARG A 113 -4.24 1.27 29.74
N ILE A 114 -3.72 2.44 30.07
CA ILE A 114 -4.54 3.61 30.37
C ILE A 114 -5.01 4.30 29.06
N VAL A 115 -4.12 4.41 28.08
CA VAL A 115 -4.35 5.21 26.86
C VAL A 115 -5.06 4.41 25.76
N GLU A 116 -4.85 3.10 25.71
CA GLU A 116 -5.40 2.19 24.67
C GLU A 116 -6.92 2.28 24.50
N PRO A 117 -7.76 2.31 25.58
CA PRO A 117 -9.21 2.45 25.42
C PRO A 117 -9.62 3.76 24.73
N TYR A 118 -8.93 4.86 25.03
CA TYR A 118 -9.19 6.15 24.38
C TYR A 118 -8.78 6.14 22.92
N LEU A 119 -7.62 5.58 22.61
CA LEU A 119 -7.17 5.44 21.24
C LEU A 119 -8.10 4.56 20.40
N MET A 120 -8.62 3.46 21.01
CA MET A 120 -9.62 2.61 20.35
C MET A 120 -10.92 3.37 20.08
N ALA A 121 -11.41 4.17 21.04
CA ALA A 121 -12.57 5.02 20.83
C ALA A 121 -12.35 6.01 19.69
N PHE A 122 -11.22 6.71 19.67
CA PHE A 122 -10.86 7.61 18.57
C PHE A 122 -10.67 6.88 17.24
N TYR A 123 -10.15 5.67 17.26
CA TYR A 123 -10.04 4.85 16.04
C TYR A 123 -11.40 4.50 15.45
N GLY A 124 -12.41 4.28 16.29
CA GLY A 124 -13.78 3.97 15.88
C GLY A 124 -14.54 5.15 15.25
N ILE A 125 -14.08 6.38 15.41
CA ILE A 125 -14.71 7.55 14.78
C ILE A 125 -14.53 7.47 13.26
N PRO A 126 -15.60 7.65 12.46
CA PRO A 126 -15.51 7.72 11.00
C PRO A 126 -14.78 9.01 10.57
N LYS A 127 -13.47 8.93 10.38
CA LYS A 127 -12.58 10.07 10.17
C LYS A 127 -12.95 10.93 8.96
N ILE A 128 -13.47 10.32 7.89
CA ILE A 128 -13.92 11.02 6.70
C ILE A 128 -15.08 11.99 7.04
N ALA A 129 -15.94 11.63 8.01
CA ALA A 129 -17.01 12.50 8.46
C ALA A 129 -16.50 13.77 9.17
N LEU A 130 -15.23 13.79 9.60
CA LEU A 130 -14.60 14.98 10.17
C LEU A 130 -14.16 16.00 9.09
N ALA A 131 -14.18 15.66 7.81
CA ALA A 131 -13.70 16.54 6.75
C ALA A 131 -14.33 17.94 6.77
N PRO A 132 -15.67 18.12 6.90
CA PRO A 132 -16.26 19.45 7.00
C PRO A 132 -15.78 20.25 8.24
N LEU A 133 -15.60 19.57 9.37
CA LEU A 133 -15.10 20.18 10.60
C LEU A 133 -13.65 20.66 10.45
N LEU A 134 -12.81 19.86 9.77
CA LEU A 134 -11.44 20.24 9.49
C LEU A 134 -11.36 21.44 8.55
N VAL A 135 -12.30 21.59 7.61
CA VAL A 135 -12.40 22.80 6.78
C VAL A 135 -12.78 24.02 7.61
N ILE A 136 -13.66 23.88 8.60
CA ILE A 136 -14.00 24.97 9.52
C ILE A 136 -12.78 25.40 10.36
N TRP A 137 -11.98 24.43 10.84
CA TRP A 137 -10.84 24.72 11.70
C TRP A 137 -9.61 25.22 10.96
N PHE A 138 -9.30 24.65 9.79
CA PHE A 138 -8.07 24.90 9.04
C PHE A 138 -8.28 25.67 7.73
N GLY A 139 -9.54 25.96 7.36
CA GLY A 139 -9.88 26.64 6.11
C GLY A 139 -9.88 25.72 4.88
N ILE A 140 -10.20 26.33 3.71
CA ILE A 140 -10.25 25.67 2.38
C ILE A 140 -8.84 25.50 1.81
N GLY A 141 -7.82 25.28 2.62
CA GLY A 141 -6.44 25.21 2.15
C GLY A 141 -5.87 23.79 2.23
N LEU A 142 -4.57 23.74 2.14
CA LEU A 142 -3.74 22.54 2.25
C LEU A 142 -4.00 21.77 3.56
N TRP A 143 -4.10 22.49 4.69
CA TRP A 143 -4.04 21.87 6.01
C TRP A 143 -5.24 21.01 6.37
N SER A 144 -6.45 21.34 5.92
CA SER A 144 -7.66 20.55 6.17
C SER A 144 -7.53 19.13 5.61
N LYS A 145 -6.97 18.98 4.39
CA LYS A 145 -6.75 17.69 3.74
C LYS A 145 -5.53 16.95 4.31
N VAL A 146 -4.45 17.68 4.56
CA VAL A 146 -3.24 17.13 5.20
C VAL A 146 -3.58 16.53 6.56
N VAL A 147 -4.33 17.22 7.42
CA VAL A 147 -4.70 16.70 8.74
C VAL A 147 -5.63 15.49 8.63
N LEU A 148 -6.57 15.49 7.67
CA LEU A 148 -7.44 14.36 7.43
C LEU A 148 -6.64 13.12 7.01
N ALA A 149 -5.76 13.27 6.01
CA ALA A 149 -4.89 12.19 5.55
C ALA A 149 -3.94 11.72 6.66
N ALA A 150 -3.29 12.66 7.36
CA ALA A 150 -2.40 12.34 8.46
C ALA A 150 -3.09 11.57 9.57
N THR A 151 -4.36 11.89 9.88
CA THR A 151 -5.14 11.18 10.90
C THR A 151 -5.41 9.74 10.49
N LEU A 152 -5.79 9.48 9.23
CA LEU A 152 -6.00 8.12 8.72
C LEU A 152 -4.72 7.29 8.77
N VAL A 153 -3.62 7.87 8.29
CA VAL A 153 -2.30 7.24 8.26
C VAL A 153 -1.77 7.00 9.68
N PHE A 154 -1.94 7.97 10.58
CA PHE A 154 -1.50 7.89 11.98
C PHE A 154 -2.04 6.65 12.67
N PHE A 155 -3.34 6.45 12.68
CA PHE A 155 -3.94 5.33 13.39
C PHE A 155 -3.51 3.98 12.83
N LEU A 156 -3.42 3.86 11.48
CA LEU A 156 -2.94 2.63 10.86
C LEU A 156 -1.50 2.31 11.28
N MET A 157 -0.62 3.32 11.19
CA MET A 157 0.78 3.18 11.58
C MET A 157 0.94 2.93 13.06
N PHE A 158 0.21 3.69 13.89
CA PHE A 158 0.22 3.53 15.34
C PHE A 158 -0.06 2.08 15.74
N TYR A 159 -1.19 1.51 15.30
CA TYR A 159 -1.57 0.15 15.68
C TYR A 159 -0.62 -0.91 15.12
N SER A 160 -0.13 -0.73 13.89
CA SER A 160 0.85 -1.65 13.29
C SER A 160 2.14 -1.71 14.12
N VAL A 161 2.69 -0.55 14.48
CA VAL A 161 3.94 -0.46 15.24
C VAL A 161 3.73 -0.86 16.70
N PHE A 162 2.64 -0.41 17.32
CA PHE A 162 2.28 -0.74 18.70
C PHE A 162 2.16 -2.25 18.91
N ALA A 163 1.43 -2.94 18.03
CA ALA A 163 1.29 -4.39 18.08
C ALA A 163 2.64 -5.10 17.87
N ALA A 164 3.46 -4.64 16.91
CA ALA A 164 4.76 -5.21 16.64
C ALA A 164 5.73 -5.09 17.82
N VAL A 165 5.76 -3.93 18.48
CA VAL A 165 6.62 -3.72 19.66
C VAL A 165 6.17 -4.60 20.84
N ARG A 166 4.86 -4.79 21.01
CA ARG A 166 4.32 -5.65 22.10
C ARG A 166 4.46 -7.14 21.83
N SER A 167 4.62 -7.54 20.58
CA SER A 167 4.85 -8.94 20.19
C SER A 167 6.31 -9.39 20.27
N VAL A 168 7.22 -8.50 20.66
CA VAL A 168 8.64 -8.85 20.84
C VAL A 168 8.78 -9.87 21.95
N ASP A 169 9.52 -10.95 21.67
CA ASP A 169 9.74 -12.03 22.62
C ASP A 169 10.42 -11.55 23.90
N ARG A 170 9.79 -11.84 25.02
CA ARG A 170 10.32 -11.47 26.35
C ARG A 170 11.60 -12.19 26.69
N GLU A 171 11.86 -13.35 26.14
CA GLU A 171 13.11 -14.09 26.34
C GLU A 171 14.29 -13.32 25.74
N LEU A 172 14.10 -12.75 24.53
CA LEU A 172 15.13 -11.89 23.90
C LEU A 172 15.40 -10.63 24.73
N VAL A 173 14.36 -10.02 25.28
CA VAL A 173 14.49 -8.83 26.13
C VAL A 173 15.24 -9.18 27.42
N ASN A 174 14.86 -10.29 28.07
CA ASN A 174 15.49 -10.75 29.30
C ASN A 174 16.96 -11.14 29.09
N LEU A 175 17.25 -11.83 27.99
CA LEU A 175 18.63 -12.18 27.62
C LEU A 175 19.49 -10.91 27.47
N ALA A 176 19.00 -9.91 26.77
CA ALA A 176 19.72 -8.64 26.60
C ALA A 176 19.94 -7.92 27.95
N LEU A 177 18.96 -7.97 28.85
CA LEU A 177 19.08 -7.41 30.21
C LEU A 177 20.15 -8.14 31.04
N VAL A 178 20.18 -9.47 31.00
CA VAL A 178 21.20 -10.29 31.68
C VAL A 178 22.61 -9.97 31.14
N MET A 179 22.71 -9.67 29.83
CA MET A 179 23.95 -9.19 29.21
C MET A 179 24.32 -7.73 29.56
N GLY A 180 23.53 -7.07 30.40
CA GLY A 180 23.80 -5.69 30.87
C GLY A 180 23.28 -4.60 29.93
N ALA A 181 22.37 -4.89 29.02
CA ALA A 181 21.81 -3.88 28.13
C ALA A 181 20.98 -2.84 28.91
N ARG A 182 21.20 -1.56 28.62
CA ARG A 182 20.41 -0.45 29.14
C ARG A 182 19.13 -0.27 28.33
N GLU A 183 18.13 0.42 28.91
CA GLU A 183 16.83 0.69 28.26
C GLU A 183 16.95 1.28 26.84
N GLY A 184 17.87 2.21 26.63
CA GLY A 184 18.13 2.78 25.30
C GLY A 184 18.69 1.76 24.30
N GLN A 185 19.54 0.85 24.76
CA GLN A 185 20.11 -0.23 23.97
C GLN A 185 19.06 -1.27 23.60
N LEU A 186 18.18 -1.65 24.55
CA LEU A 186 17.02 -2.49 24.28
C LEU A 186 16.13 -1.90 23.18
N GLY A 187 15.84 -0.59 23.30
CA GLY A 187 15.07 0.11 22.27
C GLY A 187 15.68 -0.03 20.89
N ARG A 188 16.95 0.34 20.75
CA ARG A 188 17.62 0.43 19.45
C ARG A 188 18.01 -0.93 18.87
N HIS A 189 18.39 -1.91 19.70
CA HIS A 189 18.97 -3.17 19.22
C HIS A 189 18.01 -4.37 19.32
N VAL A 190 16.91 -4.26 20.10
CA VAL A 190 15.92 -5.35 20.23
C VAL A 190 14.58 -4.92 19.66
N TYR A 191 13.94 -3.91 20.24
CA TYR A 191 12.57 -3.52 19.86
C TYR A 191 12.49 -2.94 18.45
N LEU A 192 13.37 -2.00 18.07
CA LEU A 192 13.28 -1.34 16.77
C LEU A 192 13.56 -2.31 15.61
N PRO A 193 14.62 -3.15 15.64
CA PRO A 193 14.83 -4.15 14.60
C PRO A 193 13.69 -5.17 14.52
N ALA A 194 13.15 -5.61 15.66
CA ALA A 194 12.03 -6.56 15.68
C ALA A 194 10.74 -5.96 15.09
N ALA A 195 10.47 -4.66 15.32
CA ALA A 195 9.31 -3.96 14.78
C ALA A 195 9.48 -3.52 13.32
N MET A 196 10.70 -3.47 12.79
CA MET A 196 11.00 -2.91 11.46
C MET A 196 10.18 -3.54 10.32
N PRO A 197 9.97 -4.87 10.26
CA PRO A 197 9.12 -5.47 9.22
C PRO A 197 7.68 -4.96 9.25
N ALA A 198 7.10 -4.82 10.44
CA ALA A 198 5.76 -4.29 10.60
C ALA A 198 5.67 -2.79 10.26
N ILE A 199 6.71 -2.01 10.58
CA ILE A 199 6.82 -0.61 10.17
C ILE A 199 6.81 -0.51 8.65
N MET A 200 7.64 -1.30 7.95
CA MET A 200 7.70 -1.28 6.48
C MET A 200 6.38 -1.72 5.83
N LEU A 201 5.77 -2.78 6.35
CA LEU A 201 4.46 -3.23 5.90
C LEU A 201 3.39 -2.14 6.14
N GLY A 202 3.37 -1.56 7.33
CA GLY A 202 2.45 -0.48 7.69
C GLY A 202 2.60 0.73 6.76
N LEU A 203 3.83 1.16 6.45
CA LEU A 203 4.11 2.24 5.52
C LEU A 203 3.49 1.98 4.13
N ARG A 204 3.62 0.78 3.61
CA ARG A 204 3.00 0.42 2.32
C ARG A 204 1.47 0.41 2.39
N MET A 205 0.91 -0.17 3.46
CA MET A 205 -0.53 -0.20 3.65
C MET A 205 -1.13 1.19 3.89
N ALA A 206 -0.36 2.13 4.40
CA ALA A 206 -0.81 3.49 4.67
C ALA A 206 -0.95 4.37 3.41
N ILE A 207 -0.30 4.02 2.29
CA ILE A 207 -0.35 4.81 1.04
C ILE A 207 -1.80 4.98 0.53
N PRO A 208 -2.60 3.93 0.36
CA PRO A 208 -4.00 4.08 -0.05
C PRO A 208 -4.83 4.91 0.93
N TYR A 209 -4.56 4.80 2.24
CA TYR A 209 -5.29 5.56 3.25
C TYR A 209 -4.98 7.06 3.19
N ALA A 210 -3.74 7.44 2.86
CA ALA A 210 -3.40 8.84 2.61
C ALA A 210 -4.18 9.38 1.40
N VAL A 211 -4.24 8.61 0.31
CA VAL A 211 -5.01 9.00 -0.89
C VAL A 211 -6.49 9.16 -0.57
N ILE A 212 -7.09 8.21 0.16
CA ILE A 212 -8.48 8.30 0.59
C ILE A 212 -8.72 9.59 1.41
N GLY A 213 -7.80 9.92 2.33
CA GLY A 213 -7.91 11.10 3.17
C GLY A 213 -7.84 12.41 2.37
N VAL A 214 -6.87 12.53 1.48
CA VAL A 214 -6.71 13.72 0.63
C VAL A 214 -7.91 13.87 -0.29
N ILE A 215 -8.28 12.84 -1.04
CA ILE A 215 -9.38 12.90 -2.01
C ILE A 215 -10.73 13.19 -1.33
N ALA A 216 -10.97 12.58 -0.16
CA ALA A 216 -12.18 12.89 0.62
C ALA A 216 -12.21 14.35 1.08
N GLY A 217 -11.06 14.90 1.48
CA GLY A 217 -10.94 16.32 1.82
C GLY A 217 -11.13 17.25 0.62
N GLU A 218 -10.56 16.88 -0.54
CA GLU A 218 -10.71 17.64 -1.78
C GLU A 218 -12.16 17.65 -2.29
N PHE A 219 -12.90 16.54 -2.13
CA PHE A 219 -14.34 16.49 -2.46
C PHE A 219 -15.19 17.45 -1.62
N VAL A 220 -14.81 17.64 -0.35
CA VAL A 220 -15.57 18.54 0.54
C VAL A 220 -15.29 19.98 0.23
N SER A 221 -14.02 20.35 0.02
CA SER A 221 -13.64 21.73 -0.24
C SER A 221 -12.22 21.82 -0.79
N SER A 222 -12.08 22.19 -2.07
CA SER A 222 -10.78 22.43 -2.67
C SER A 222 -10.87 23.49 -3.78
N LEU A 223 -9.74 24.21 -4.00
CA LEU A 223 -9.58 25.12 -5.13
C LEU A 223 -8.85 24.46 -6.29
N HIS A 224 -8.01 23.47 -5.99
CA HIS A 224 -7.27 22.62 -6.93
C HIS A 224 -7.15 21.22 -6.34
N GLY A 225 -6.92 20.24 -7.18
CA GLY A 225 -6.68 18.86 -6.77
C GLY A 225 -7.36 17.86 -7.69
N LEU A 226 -6.87 16.61 -7.66
CA LEU A 226 -7.43 15.53 -8.48
C LEU A 226 -8.85 15.14 -8.03
N GLY A 227 -9.16 15.23 -6.73
CA GLY A 227 -10.49 15.02 -6.22
C GLY A 227 -11.46 16.09 -6.73
N LEU A 228 -11.06 17.38 -6.71
CA LEU A 228 -11.85 18.45 -7.31
C LEU A 228 -12.09 18.18 -8.80
N TYR A 229 -11.04 17.79 -9.56
CA TYR A 229 -11.16 17.45 -10.97
C TYR A 229 -12.18 16.30 -11.19
N ILE A 230 -12.09 15.23 -10.40
CA ILE A 230 -13.03 14.09 -10.46
C ILE A 230 -14.45 14.53 -10.13
N SER A 231 -14.62 15.36 -9.09
CA SER A 231 -15.91 15.90 -8.68
C SER A 231 -16.54 16.76 -9.78
N TYR A 232 -15.73 17.62 -10.41
CA TYR A 232 -16.16 18.45 -11.53
C TYR A 232 -16.57 17.60 -12.74
N ALA A 233 -15.73 16.64 -13.16
CA ALA A 233 -16.02 15.71 -14.26
C ALA A 233 -17.32 14.93 -13.98
N SER A 234 -17.54 14.50 -12.73
CA SER A 234 -18.77 13.83 -12.30
C SER A 234 -19.99 14.74 -12.42
N SER A 235 -19.88 16.00 -11.98
CA SER A 235 -20.98 16.97 -12.01
C SER A 235 -21.36 17.39 -13.43
N THR A 236 -20.42 17.32 -14.37
CA THR A 236 -20.64 17.62 -15.80
C THR A 236 -20.98 16.39 -16.64
N TYR A 237 -21.22 15.23 -16.00
CA TYR A 237 -21.51 13.96 -16.66
C TYR A 237 -20.42 13.53 -17.66
N ASP A 238 -19.14 13.76 -17.31
CA ASP A 238 -17.96 13.32 -18.06
C ASP A 238 -17.33 12.07 -17.41
N PRO A 239 -17.85 10.85 -17.67
CA PRO A 239 -17.30 9.64 -17.09
C PRO A 239 -15.86 9.36 -17.58
N ALA A 240 -15.49 9.78 -18.79
CA ALA A 240 -14.12 9.63 -19.27
C ALA A 240 -13.13 10.44 -18.39
N GLY A 241 -13.52 11.67 -18.03
CA GLY A 241 -12.76 12.52 -17.09
C GLY A 241 -12.67 11.90 -15.69
N VAL A 242 -13.77 11.37 -15.16
CA VAL A 242 -13.78 10.69 -13.85
C VAL A 242 -12.80 9.51 -13.85
N PHE A 243 -12.89 8.61 -14.83
CA PHE A 243 -11.98 7.45 -14.91
C PHE A 243 -10.52 7.86 -15.20
N ALA A 244 -10.29 8.94 -15.95
CA ALA A 244 -8.97 9.49 -16.16
C ALA A 244 -8.36 9.99 -14.84
N GLY A 245 -9.11 10.74 -14.02
CA GLY A 245 -8.68 11.16 -12.69
C GLY A 245 -8.36 9.97 -11.77
N ILE A 246 -9.22 8.95 -11.75
CA ILE A 246 -8.98 7.72 -10.99
C ILE A 246 -7.73 6.98 -11.48
N ALA A 247 -7.48 6.93 -12.81
CA ALA A 247 -6.30 6.30 -13.37
C ALA A 247 -5.01 7.03 -12.95
N ILE A 248 -5.03 8.37 -12.88
CA ILE A 248 -3.90 9.17 -12.38
C ILE A 248 -3.65 8.87 -10.90
N LEU A 249 -4.70 8.80 -10.07
CA LEU A 249 -4.57 8.42 -8.66
C LEU A 249 -4.00 7.02 -8.49
N LEU A 250 -4.46 6.06 -9.30
CA LEU A 250 -3.90 4.70 -9.31
C LEU A 250 -2.41 4.71 -9.65
N LEU A 251 -2.01 5.51 -10.63
CA LEU A 251 -0.58 5.66 -10.99
C LEU A 251 0.23 6.22 -9.82
N ILE A 252 -0.26 7.24 -9.12
CA ILE A 252 0.37 7.78 -7.92
C ILE A 252 0.57 6.69 -6.87
N VAL A 253 -0.48 5.91 -6.57
CA VAL A 253 -0.42 4.80 -5.60
C VAL A 253 0.59 3.74 -6.04
N LEU A 254 0.60 3.37 -7.32
CA LEU A 254 1.55 2.38 -7.86
C LEU A 254 3.00 2.86 -7.74
N VAL A 255 3.28 4.12 -8.10
CA VAL A 255 4.61 4.72 -7.97
C VAL A 255 5.03 4.78 -6.51
N ALA A 256 4.17 5.27 -5.62
CA ALA A 256 4.44 5.36 -4.19
C ALA A 256 4.73 3.97 -3.59
N ASN A 257 3.92 2.96 -3.93
CA ASN A 257 4.14 1.57 -3.51
C ASN A 257 5.45 0.99 -4.06
N ALA A 258 5.81 1.30 -5.31
CA ALA A 258 7.08 0.85 -5.90
C ALA A 258 8.28 1.48 -5.18
N VAL A 259 8.19 2.76 -4.81
CA VAL A 259 9.22 3.45 -4.01
C VAL A 259 9.31 2.84 -2.61
N ALA A 260 8.18 2.66 -1.93
CA ALA A 260 8.12 2.05 -0.61
C ALA A 260 8.70 0.62 -0.61
N ALA A 261 8.37 -0.19 -1.62
CA ALA A 261 8.92 -1.55 -1.78
C ALA A 261 10.44 -1.55 -1.97
N ARG A 262 10.99 -0.58 -2.72
CA ARG A 262 12.45 -0.44 -2.85
C ARG A 262 13.13 -0.06 -1.54
N ILE A 263 12.51 0.82 -0.75
CA ILE A 263 13.00 1.20 0.58
C ILE A 263 12.95 0.00 1.52
N GLU A 264 11.82 -0.70 1.58
CA GLU A 264 11.63 -1.92 2.36
C GLU A 264 12.72 -2.95 2.08
N HIS A 265 12.96 -3.24 0.79
CA HIS A 265 13.99 -4.22 0.39
C HIS A 265 15.41 -3.80 0.80
N ARG A 266 15.69 -2.49 0.84
CA ARG A 266 16.99 -1.99 1.33
C ARG A 266 17.11 -2.08 2.85
N VAL A 267 16.04 -1.73 3.57
CA VAL A 267 16.02 -1.69 5.04
C VAL A 267 16.02 -3.11 5.63
N LEU A 268 15.34 -4.07 4.98
CA LEU A 268 15.19 -5.45 5.47
C LEU A 268 16.23 -6.44 4.88
N ARG A 269 17.30 -5.97 4.24
CA ARG A 269 18.35 -6.83 3.66
C ARG A 269 19.00 -7.82 4.64
N TRP A 270 19.01 -7.48 5.92
CA TRP A 270 19.58 -8.30 6.98
C TRP A 270 18.69 -9.50 7.37
N ARG A 271 17.42 -9.50 6.96
CA ARG A 271 16.49 -10.58 7.26
C ARG A 271 16.58 -11.66 6.17
N PRO A 272 16.92 -12.92 6.50
CA PRO A 272 16.84 -14.00 5.54
C PRO A 272 15.41 -14.11 5.02
N GLU A 273 15.22 -14.20 3.70
CA GLU A 273 13.93 -14.55 3.12
C GLU A 273 13.51 -15.91 3.70
N SER A 274 12.44 -15.90 4.51
CA SER A 274 11.88 -17.15 5.03
C SER A 274 11.50 -18.01 3.83
N GLN A 275 12.06 -19.22 3.74
CA GLN A 275 11.87 -20.20 2.66
C GLN A 275 10.43 -20.75 2.59
N SER A 276 9.40 -19.94 2.81
CA SER A 276 8.01 -20.37 2.83
C SER A 276 7.39 -20.64 1.45
N THR A 277 8.18 -20.53 0.36
CA THR A 277 7.68 -20.78 -1.01
C THR A 277 8.31 -22.01 -1.68
N ARG A 278 9.09 -22.83 -0.99
CA ARG A 278 9.71 -24.03 -1.57
C ARG A 278 9.08 -25.36 -1.19
N THR A 279 8.02 -25.39 -0.39
CA THR A 279 7.28 -26.64 -0.10
C THR A 279 5.99 -26.68 -0.92
N GLY A 280 6.16 -26.82 -2.21
CA GLY A 280 5.08 -27.04 -3.17
C GLY A 280 5.56 -28.07 -4.21
N SER A 281 5.88 -29.30 -3.74
CA SER A 281 5.80 -30.52 -4.57
C SER A 281 5.62 -31.69 -3.62
N PRO A 282 4.67 -32.56 -3.87
CA PRO A 282 5.07 -33.88 -4.32
C PRO A 282 4.96 -34.02 -5.84
#